data_1d60f8172e8fc05bc448dd85b40da929
#
_entry.id   1d60f8172e8fc05bc448dd85b40da929
#
_cell.length_a   1.000
_cell.length_b   1.000
_cell.length_c   1.000
_cell.angle_alpha   90.00
_cell.angle_beta   90.00
_cell.angle_gamma   90.00
#
_symmetry.space_group_name_H-M   'P 1'
#
loop_
_entity.id
_entity.type
_entity.pdbx_description
1 polymer ?
#
loop_
_entity_poly.entity_id
_entity_poly.type
_entity_poly.pdbx_seq_one_letter_code
_entity_poly.pdbx_strand_id
1 'polypeptide(L)'
;RHDIRESEFIIIFEKLFRDESITELLELSLDNESVTVNDEVKETAEGVFANLEEIDAVINKFSEKRNIARMPKINLAILRLAIYEILYKNDKAPVGAIINEAVGLAKKYAQDADVSFVNGVLGAYSRTLGEKNA
;
A
#
# COMPACT_ATOMS: atom_id res chain seq x y z
N ARG A 1 2.77 14.14 6.40
CA ARG A 1 3.28 12.86 5.87
C ARG A 1 2.20 11.79 5.89
N HIS A 2 1.48 11.73 6.99
CA HIS A 2 0.36 10.81 7.14
C HIS A 2 -0.73 11.08 6.09
N ASP A 3 -1.05 12.34 5.83
CA ASP A 3 -2.07 12.73 4.85
C ASP A 3 -1.67 12.32 3.43
N ILE A 4 -0.39 12.37 3.12
CA ILE A 4 0.13 11.96 1.81
C ILE A 4 -0.07 10.46 1.62
N ARG A 5 0.29 9.64 2.62
CA ARG A 5 0.09 8.18 2.54
C ARG A 5 -1.37 7.80 2.42
N GLU A 6 -2.24 8.48 3.17
CA GLU A 6 -3.67 8.21 3.08
C GLU A 6 -4.19 8.53 1.68
N SER A 7 -3.75 9.64 1.09
CA SER A 7 -4.13 10.01 -0.27
C SER A 7 -3.63 8.98 -1.29
N GLU A 8 -2.39 8.52 -1.14
CA GLU A 8 -1.83 7.47 -1.99
C GLU A 8 -2.67 6.20 -1.90
N PHE A 9 -3.03 5.80 -0.68
CA PHE A 9 -3.88 4.62 -0.47
C PHE A 9 -5.23 4.78 -1.18
N ILE A 10 -5.87 5.93 -1.02
CA ILE A 10 -7.19 6.18 -1.63
C ILE A 10 -7.11 6.05 -3.16
N ILE A 11 -6.10 6.65 -3.78
CA ILE A 11 -5.94 6.58 -5.24
C ILE A 11 -5.64 5.14 -5.70
N ILE A 12 -4.78 4.44 -4.98
CA ILE A 12 -4.46 3.04 -5.29
C ILE A 12 -5.72 2.17 -5.18
N PHE A 13 -6.50 2.40 -4.13
CA PHE A 13 -7.76 1.67 -3.92
C PHE A 13 -8.77 1.95 -5.04
N GLU A 14 -8.96 3.22 -5.40
CA GLU A 14 -9.89 3.60 -6.48
C GLU A 14 -9.49 2.97 -7.81
N LYS A 15 -8.20 2.91 -8.11
CA LYS A 15 -7.70 2.34 -9.36
C LYS A 15 -8.09 0.87 -9.54
N LEU A 16 -8.34 0.15 -8.45
CA LEU A 16 -8.77 -1.25 -8.52
C LEU A 16 -10.16 -1.41 -9.15
N PHE A 17 -10.98 -0.36 -9.14
CA PHE A 17 -12.36 -0.37 -9.61
C PHE A 17 -12.60 0.46 -10.86
N ARG A 18 -11.59 1.16 -11.36
CA ARG A 18 -11.75 2.14 -12.43
C ARG A 18 -10.71 1.98 -13.52
N ASP A 19 -11.11 2.27 -14.74
CA ASP A 19 -10.23 2.18 -15.90
C ASP A 19 -9.41 3.46 -16.14
N GLU A 20 -9.78 4.56 -15.50
CA GLU A 20 -9.06 5.81 -15.65
C GLU A 20 -7.60 5.66 -15.23
N SER A 21 -6.71 6.41 -15.87
CA SER A 21 -5.30 6.45 -15.48
C SER A 21 -5.13 7.12 -14.11
N ILE A 22 -3.96 6.96 -13.51
CA ILE A 22 -3.65 7.64 -12.25
C ILE A 22 -3.79 9.16 -12.41
N THR A 23 -3.30 9.72 -13.53
CA THR A 23 -3.43 11.16 -13.79
C THR A 23 -4.89 11.58 -13.80
N GLU A 24 -5.75 10.81 -14.49
CA GLU A 24 -7.18 11.11 -14.55
C GLU A 24 -7.85 11.00 -13.17
N LEU A 25 -7.50 9.99 -12.38
CA LEU A 25 -8.05 9.84 -11.03
C LEU A 25 -7.65 11.02 -10.14
N LEU A 26 -6.41 11.49 -10.26
CA LEU A 26 -5.96 12.65 -9.51
C LEU A 26 -6.69 13.92 -9.92
N GLU A 27 -6.95 14.10 -11.22
CA GLU A 27 -7.74 15.23 -11.73
C GLU A 27 -9.16 15.20 -11.15
N LEU A 28 -9.78 14.02 -11.10
CA LEU A 28 -11.12 13.87 -10.51
C LEU A 28 -11.11 14.15 -8.99
N SER A 29 -9.98 14.04 -8.34
CA SER A 29 -9.84 14.25 -6.91
C SER A 29 -9.49 15.69 -6.52
N LEU A 30 -9.25 16.58 -7.48
CA LEU A 30 -8.83 17.97 -7.20
C LEU A 30 -9.81 18.72 -6.30
N ASP A 31 -11.09 18.43 -6.41
CA ASP A 31 -12.13 19.09 -5.60
C ASP A 31 -12.40 18.37 -4.28
N ASN A 32 -11.73 17.27 -4.01
CA ASN A 32 -11.92 16.49 -2.79
C ASN A 32 -10.89 16.94 -1.74
N GLU A 33 -11.36 17.63 -0.72
CA GLU A 33 -10.50 18.14 0.36
C GLU A 33 -9.81 17.04 1.15
N SER A 34 -10.34 15.82 1.12
CA SER A 34 -9.78 14.69 1.85
C SER A 34 -8.59 14.05 1.15
N VAL A 35 -8.34 14.42 -0.11
CA VAL A 35 -7.25 13.86 -0.92
C VAL A 35 -6.25 14.95 -1.28
N THR A 36 -5.00 14.74 -0.88
CA THR A 36 -3.90 15.61 -1.29
C THR A 36 -3.44 15.19 -2.69
N VAL A 37 -3.46 16.14 -3.62
CA VAL A 37 -3.02 15.89 -5.01
C VAL A 37 -1.69 16.61 -5.21
N ASN A 38 -0.60 15.86 -5.32
CA ASN A 38 0.73 16.42 -5.56
C ASN A 38 1.61 15.42 -6.32
N ASP A 39 2.82 15.83 -6.66
CA ASP A 39 3.74 14.98 -7.43
C ASP A 39 4.13 13.71 -6.68
N GLU A 40 4.29 13.78 -5.38
CA GLU A 40 4.65 12.59 -4.58
C GLU A 40 3.55 11.55 -4.62
N VAL A 41 2.29 11.96 -4.45
CA VAL A 41 1.14 11.05 -4.54
C VAL A 41 1.08 10.42 -5.92
N LYS A 42 1.26 11.22 -6.97
CA LYS A 42 1.25 10.71 -8.35
C LYS A 42 2.37 9.69 -8.58
N GLU A 43 3.59 10.02 -8.21
CA GLU A 43 4.74 9.13 -8.39
C GLU A 43 4.55 7.79 -7.67
N THR A 44 4.07 7.84 -6.44
CA THR A 44 3.87 6.62 -5.65
C THR A 44 2.79 5.75 -6.26
N ALA A 45 1.64 6.34 -6.60
CA ALA A 45 0.54 5.58 -7.20
C ALA A 45 0.96 4.97 -8.53
N GLU A 46 1.60 5.74 -9.40
CA GLU A 46 2.10 5.22 -10.68
C GLU A 46 3.15 4.14 -10.47
N GLY A 47 4.05 4.32 -9.50
CA GLY A 47 5.09 3.35 -9.17
C GLY A 47 4.52 2.01 -8.72
N VAL A 48 3.48 2.04 -7.89
CA VAL A 48 2.81 0.81 -7.45
C VAL A 48 2.31 0.02 -8.66
N PHE A 49 1.59 0.67 -9.57
CA PHE A 49 1.01 -0.04 -10.72
C PHE A 49 2.05 -0.41 -11.79
N ALA A 50 3.16 0.31 -11.85
CA ALA A 50 4.28 -0.06 -12.74
C ALA A 50 5.07 -1.27 -12.24
N ASN A 51 4.96 -1.60 -10.95
CA ASN A 51 5.74 -2.66 -10.31
C ASN A 51 4.87 -3.74 -9.67
N LEU A 52 3.64 -3.92 -10.16
CA LEU A 52 2.68 -4.86 -9.58
C LEU A 52 3.20 -6.29 -9.51
N GLU A 53 3.89 -6.76 -10.54
CA GLU A 53 4.37 -8.13 -10.58
C GLU A 53 5.29 -8.43 -9.39
N GLU A 54 6.24 -7.56 -9.15
CA GLU A 54 7.17 -7.71 -8.03
C GLU A 54 6.47 -7.56 -6.68
N ILE A 55 5.60 -6.56 -6.56
CA ILE A 55 4.86 -6.30 -5.32
C ILE A 55 3.94 -7.46 -4.99
N ASP A 56 3.18 -7.93 -5.96
CA ASP A 56 2.22 -9.02 -5.75
C ASP A 56 2.91 -10.35 -5.46
N ALA A 57 4.12 -10.54 -5.99
CA ALA A 57 4.92 -11.73 -5.64
C ALA A 57 5.25 -11.75 -4.15
N VAL A 58 5.57 -10.60 -3.57
CA VAL A 58 5.81 -10.49 -2.12
C VAL A 58 4.53 -10.79 -1.35
N ILE A 59 3.41 -10.22 -1.77
CA ILE A 59 2.13 -10.46 -1.10
C ILE A 59 1.78 -11.95 -1.13
N ASN A 60 1.90 -12.59 -2.29
CA ASN A 60 1.61 -14.01 -2.42
C ASN A 60 2.48 -14.87 -1.52
N LYS A 61 3.75 -14.52 -1.41
CA LYS A 61 4.70 -15.29 -0.61
C LYS A 61 4.35 -15.25 0.89
N PHE A 62 3.90 -14.11 1.39
CA PHE A 62 3.69 -13.91 2.83
C PHE A 62 2.22 -13.90 3.27
N SER A 63 1.27 -14.01 2.36
CA SER A 63 -0.14 -14.07 2.70
C SER A 63 -0.64 -15.49 2.98
N GLU A 64 0.25 -16.45 2.96
CA GLU A 64 -0.03 -17.87 3.21
C GLU A 64 -1.09 -18.42 2.25
N LYS A 65 -2.25 -18.79 2.76
CA LYS A 65 -3.30 -19.45 1.96
C LYS A 65 -4.23 -18.47 1.26
N ARG A 66 -4.07 -17.18 1.49
CA ARG A 66 -4.97 -16.18 0.90
C ARG A 66 -4.50 -15.79 -0.48
N ASN A 67 -5.41 -15.87 -1.45
CA ASN A 67 -5.15 -15.49 -2.84
C ASN A 67 -5.45 -14.01 -3.03
N ILE A 68 -4.58 -13.31 -3.77
CA ILE A 68 -4.79 -11.88 -4.07
C ILE A 68 -6.16 -11.63 -4.68
N ALA A 69 -6.63 -12.52 -5.58
CA ALA A 69 -7.92 -12.37 -6.23
C ALA A 69 -9.10 -12.41 -5.26
N ARG A 70 -8.93 -13.04 -4.11
CA ARG A 70 -9.98 -13.18 -3.08
C ARG A 70 -9.77 -12.25 -1.89
N MET A 71 -8.67 -11.54 -1.87
CA MET A 71 -8.33 -10.64 -0.78
C MET A 71 -9.24 -9.40 -0.81
N PRO A 72 -9.72 -8.92 0.36
CA PRO A 72 -10.45 -7.65 0.37
C PRO A 72 -9.62 -6.55 -0.29
N LYS A 73 -10.25 -5.76 -1.13
CA LYS A 73 -9.55 -4.74 -1.92
C LYS A 73 -8.86 -3.68 -1.05
N ILE A 74 -9.43 -3.39 0.12
CA ILE A 74 -8.80 -2.47 1.08
C ILE A 74 -7.46 -3.04 1.52
N ASN A 75 -7.41 -4.31 1.88
CA ASN A 75 -6.18 -4.98 2.31
C ASN A 75 -5.14 -4.98 1.20
N LEU A 76 -5.58 -5.29 -0.02
CA LEU A 76 -4.69 -5.34 -1.17
C LEU A 76 -4.06 -3.96 -1.44
N ALA A 77 -4.86 -2.89 -1.39
CA ALA A 77 -4.35 -1.54 -1.61
C ALA A 77 -3.33 -1.16 -0.53
N ILE A 78 -3.63 -1.46 0.73
CA ILE A 78 -2.72 -1.15 1.84
C ILE A 78 -1.39 -1.92 1.69
N LEU A 79 -1.48 -3.21 1.40
CA LEU A 79 -0.28 -4.05 1.24
C LEU A 79 0.56 -3.61 0.06
N ARG A 80 -0.08 -3.30 -1.07
CA ARG A 80 0.65 -2.84 -2.25
C ARG A 80 1.41 -1.55 -1.98
N LEU A 81 0.77 -0.60 -1.30
CA LEU A 81 1.43 0.67 -0.94
C LEU A 81 2.61 0.43 0.00
N ALA A 82 2.40 -0.33 1.06
CA ALA A 82 3.44 -0.58 2.07
C ALA A 82 4.64 -1.31 1.46
N ILE A 83 4.39 -2.34 0.66
CA ILE A 83 5.47 -3.10 0.04
C ILE A 83 6.23 -2.25 -0.98
N TYR A 84 5.52 -1.42 -1.74
CA TYR A 84 6.18 -0.47 -2.63
C TYR A 84 7.13 0.44 -1.87
N GLU A 85 6.68 1.00 -0.74
CA GLU A 85 7.52 1.87 0.08
C GLU A 85 8.74 1.12 0.62
N ILE A 86 8.57 -0.11 1.07
CA ILE A 86 9.67 -0.93 1.58
C ILE A 86 10.69 -1.22 0.47
N LEU A 87 10.23 -1.54 -0.74
CA LEU A 87 11.11 -1.88 -1.86
C LEU A 87 11.84 -0.66 -2.42
N TYR A 88 11.15 0.47 -2.52
CA TYR A 88 11.64 1.61 -3.29
C TYR A 88 11.85 2.90 -2.52
N LYS A 89 11.37 2.98 -1.28
CA LYS A 89 11.43 4.21 -0.48
C LYS A 89 11.92 3.99 0.96
N ASN A 90 12.61 2.89 1.22
CA ASN A 90 13.07 2.59 2.57
C ASN A 90 14.16 3.54 3.07
N ASP A 91 14.77 4.30 2.17
CA ASP A 91 15.72 5.37 2.53
C ASP A 91 15.01 6.57 3.17
N LYS A 92 13.72 6.75 2.90
CA LYS A 92 12.94 7.88 3.43
C LYS A 92 12.24 7.57 4.75
N ALA A 93 11.99 6.28 5.04
CA ALA A 93 11.36 5.87 6.27
C ALA A 93 11.79 4.45 6.63
N PRO A 94 12.06 4.16 7.91
CA PRO A 94 12.41 2.80 8.30
C PRO A 94 11.22 1.86 8.12
N VAL A 95 11.52 0.58 7.90
CA VAL A 95 10.50 -0.45 7.64
C VAL A 95 9.44 -0.48 8.74
N GLY A 96 9.86 -0.38 10.01
CA GLY A 96 8.91 -0.36 11.13
C GLY A 96 7.90 0.77 11.05
N ALA A 97 8.34 1.95 10.62
CA ALA A 97 7.45 3.10 10.47
C ALA A 97 6.46 2.88 9.32
N ILE A 98 6.92 2.27 8.22
CA ILE A 98 6.05 1.95 7.08
C ILE A 98 4.96 0.98 7.51
N ILE A 99 5.33 -0.05 8.27
CA ILE A 99 4.37 -1.04 8.77
C ILE A 99 3.36 -0.40 9.71
N ASN A 100 3.82 0.47 10.62
CA ASN A 100 2.93 1.17 11.54
C ASN A 100 1.89 2.02 10.79
N GLU A 101 2.30 2.70 9.72
CA GLU A 101 1.39 3.49 8.91
C GLU A 101 0.38 2.61 8.18
N ALA A 102 0.82 1.47 7.66
CA ALA A 102 -0.08 0.51 7.01
C ALA A 102 -1.12 -0.04 8.00
N VAL A 103 -0.68 -0.41 9.19
CA VAL A 103 -1.59 -0.89 10.24
C VAL A 103 -2.57 0.21 10.63
N GLY A 104 -2.12 1.47 10.69
CA GLY A 104 -2.98 2.62 10.94
C GLY A 104 -4.09 2.78 9.90
N LEU A 105 -3.75 2.60 8.62
CA LEU A 105 -4.73 2.63 7.54
C LEU A 105 -5.74 1.48 7.69
N ALA A 106 -5.28 0.29 8.03
CA ALA A 106 -6.17 -0.85 8.25
C ALA A 106 -7.13 -0.60 9.41
N LYS A 107 -6.64 0.02 10.50
CA LYS A 107 -7.50 0.37 11.63
C LYS A 107 -8.58 1.37 11.25
N LYS A 108 -8.27 2.29 10.35
CA LYS A 108 -9.20 3.32 9.92
C LYS A 108 -10.23 2.81 8.92
N TYR A 109 -9.82 1.96 7.98
CA TYR A 109 -10.64 1.60 6.81
C TYR A 109 -11.11 0.15 6.78
N ALA A 110 -10.55 -0.73 7.60
CA ALA A 110 -10.83 -2.16 7.56
C ALA A 110 -11.34 -2.67 8.91
N GLN A 111 -11.51 -3.97 9.04
CA GLN A 111 -11.98 -4.61 10.27
C GLN A 111 -10.80 -5.16 11.08
N ASP A 112 -11.04 -5.49 12.35
CA ASP A 112 -9.99 -5.97 13.26
C ASP A 112 -9.23 -7.18 12.72
N ALA A 113 -9.96 -8.12 12.09
CA ALA A 113 -9.32 -9.29 11.48
C ALA A 113 -8.37 -8.90 10.36
N ASP A 114 -8.71 -7.84 9.61
CA ASP A 114 -7.88 -7.34 8.52
C ASP A 114 -6.63 -6.65 9.05
N VAL A 115 -6.75 -5.95 10.17
CA VAL A 115 -5.58 -5.32 10.83
C VAL A 115 -4.55 -6.39 11.17
N SER A 116 -4.99 -7.48 11.78
CA SER A 116 -4.12 -8.60 12.13
C SER A 116 -3.46 -9.23 10.90
N PHE A 117 -4.25 -9.39 9.84
CA PHE A 117 -3.76 -9.95 8.58
C PHE A 117 -2.67 -9.07 7.96
N VAL A 118 -2.94 -7.77 7.83
CA VAL A 118 -1.97 -6.81 7.25
C VAL A 118 -0.68 -6.81 8.07
N ASN A 119 -0.82 -6.73 9.40
CA ASN A 119 0.35 -6.74 10.28
C ASN A 119 1.13 -8.05 10.15
N GLY A 120 0.43 -9.18 10.04
CA GLY A 120 1.08 -10.49 9.88
C GLY A 120 1.89 -10.62 8.60
N VAL A 121 1.31 -10.19 7.47
CA VAL A 121 1.99 -10.23 6.17
C VAL A 121 3.25 -9.34 6.19
N LEU A 122 3.10 -8.10 6.62
CA LEU A 122 4.21 -7.14 6.62
C LEU A 122 5.27 -7.51 7.66
N GLY A 123 4.86 -8.03 8.81
CA GLY A 123 5.80 -8.51 9.83
C GLY A 123 6.63 -9.68 9.33
N ALA A 124 5.99 -10.65 8.66
CA ALA A 124 6.71 -11.79 8.10
C ALA A 124 7.71 -11.36 7.03
N TYR A 125 7.30 -10.44 6.15
CA TYR A 125 8.20 -9.90 5.14
C TYR A 125 9.38 -9.16 5.79
N SER A 126 9.10 -8.30 6.76
CA SER A 126 10.11 -7.54 7.49
C SER A 126 11.18 -8.44 8.12
N ARG A 127 10.78 -9.57 8.67
CA ARG A 127 11.74 -10.52 9.28
C ARG A 127 12.73 -11.08 8.27
N THR A 128 12.29 -11.33 7.02
CA THR A 128 13.21 -11.81 5.99
C THR A 128 14.23 -10.74 5.60
N LEU A 129 13.83 -9.48 5.64
CA LEU A 129 14.75 -8.37 5.34
C LEU A 129 15.83 -8.25 6.42
N GLY A 130 15.44 -8.43 7.69
CA GLY A 130 16.38 -8.44 8.80
C GLY A 130 17.40 -9.57 8.68
N GLU A 131 16.94 -10.75 8.31
CA GLU A 131 17.79 -11.91 8.10
C GLU A 131 18.81 -11.69 6.99
N LYS A 132 18.41 -11.04 5.90
CA LYS A 132 19.30 -10.73 4.77
C LYS A 132 20.38 -9.72 5.15
N ASN A 133 20.10 -8.85 6.09
CA ASN A 133 21.00 -7.78 6.51
C ASN A 133 21.83 -8.16 7.75
N ALA A 134 21.59 -9.30 8.29
CA ALA A 134 22.29 -9.78 9.49
C ALA A 134 23.71 -10.34 9.21
#